data_79ede8f656add3c54bc8c481c99476c1
#
_entry.id   79ede8f656add3c54bc8c481c99476c1
#
_cell.length_a   1.000
_cell.length_b   1.000
_cell.length_c   1.000
_cell.angle_alpha   90.00
_cell.angle_beta   90.00
_cell.angle_gamma   90.00
#
_symmetry.space_group_name_H-M   'P 1'
#
loop_
_entity.id
_entity.type
_entity.pdbx_description
1 polymer ?
#
loop_
_entity_poly.entity_id
_entity_poly.type
_entity_poly.pdbx_seq_one_letter_code
_entity_poly.pdbx_strand_id
1 'polypeptide(L)'
;INDIAGNTGPMLISNIAENIFSMSEIAKQYGIKVYICSVLPAKDFPWSPNLDPANKVIILNEILKDYCFKNDIVYVDYYSKMNDGNGGLKVPEYTSENDLVHPNSDGYAVMESVILKAIKKGF
;
A
#
# COMPACT_ATOMS: atom_id res chain seq x y z
N ILE A 1 0.54 -6.10 1.37
CA ILE A 1 1.75 -6.45 2.13
C ILE A 1 1.89 -7.95 2.35
N ASN A 2 0.81 -8.66 2.58
CA ASN A 2 0.82 -10.10 2.84
C ASN A 2 1.43 -10.92 1.69
N ASP A 3 1.18 -10.54 0.45
CA ASP A 3 1.77 -11.19 -0.72
C ASP A 3 3.28 -10.93 -0.82
N ILE A 4 3.72 -9.72 -0.46
CA ILE A 4 5.15 -9.38 -0.36
C ILE A 4 5.83 -10.21 0.74
N ALA A 5 5.12 -10.43 1.85
CA ALA A 5 5.59 -11.28 2.95
C ALA A 5 5.62 -12.78 2.60
N GLY A 6 5.04 -13.17 1.47
CA GLY A 6 5.01 -14.57 1.03
C GLY A 6 4.03 -15.45 1.82
N ASN A 7 3.00 -14.89 2.44
CA ASN A 7 2.05 -15.63 3.28
C ASN A 7 1.30 -16.72 2.50
N THR A 8 1.16 -16.57 1.19
CA THR A 8 0.55 -17.56 0.29
C THR A 8 1.58 -18.21 -0.65
N GLY A 9 2.85 -18.12 -0.32
CA GLY A 9 3.99 -18.56 -1.13
C GLY A 9 4.69 -17.41 -1.86
N PRO A 10 5.84 -17.67 -2.50
CA PRO A 10 6.56 -16.66 -3.26
C PRO A 10 5.71 -16.09 -4.40
N MET A 11 5.70 -14.77 -4.53
CA MET A 11 4.96 -14.09 -5.58
C MET A 11 5.79 -12.94 -6.17
N LEU A 12 5.80 -12.84 -7.50
CA LEU A 12 6.44 -11.72 -8.19
C LEU A 12 5.64 -10.42 -7.97
N ILE A 13 6.33 -9.31 -7.88
CA ILE A 13 5.67 -7.99 -7.74
C ILE A 13 4.72 -7.71 -8.91
N SER A 14 5.09 -8.11 -10.14
CA SER A 14 4.22 -8.01 -11.31
C SER A 14 2.90 -8.76 -11.13
N ASN A 15 2.93 -9.97 -10.57
CA ASN A 15 1.72 -10.78 -10.33
C ASN A 15 0.83 -10.14 -9.25
N ILE A 16 1.43 -9.57 -8.21
CA ILE A 16 0.68 -8.83 -7.17
C ILE A 16 -0.06 -7.64 -7.83
N ALA A 17 0.64 -6.86 -8.65
CA ALA A 17 0.06 -5.74 -9.37
C ALA A 17 -1.08 -6.18 -10.31
N GLU A 18 -0.88 -7.23 -11.10
CA GLU A 18 -1.88 -7.78 -12.02
C GLU A 18 -3.13 -8.26 -11.31
N ASN A 19 -3.01 -8.86 -10.14
CA ASN A 19 -4.15 -9.24 -9.32
C ASN A 19 -4.98 -8.02 -8.89
N ILE A 20 -4.32 -6.93 -8.49
CA ILE A 20 -4.97 -5.67 -8.11
C ILE A 20 -5.65 -5.06 -9.34
N PHE A 21 -5.00 -5.07 -10.50
CA PHE A 21 -5.56 -4.56 -11.75
C PHE A 21 -6.82 -5.34 -12.15
N SER A 22 -6.78 -6.67 -12.08
CA SER A 22 -7.92 -7.53 -12.40
C SER A 22 -9.12 -7.23 -11.50
N MET A 23 -8.92 -7.08 -10.21
CA MET A 23 -9.98 -6.68 -9.27
C MET A 23 -10.56 -5.31 -9.62
N SER A 24 -9.69 -4.36 -9.96
CA SER A 24 -10.07 -3.01 -10.37
C SER A 24 -10.93 -3.02 -11.63
N GLU A 25 -10.53 -3.76 -12.67
CA GLU A 25 -11.28 -3.86 -13.92
C GLU A 25 -12.66 -4.52 -13.72
N ILE A 26 -12.73 -5.57 -12.91
CA ILE A 26 -14.02 -6.19 -12.57
C ILE A 26 -14.92 -5.18 -11.87
N ALA A 27 -14.44 -4.45 -10.88
CA ALA A 27 -15.22 -3.45 -10.17
C ALA A 27 -15.75 -2.35 -11.11
N LYS A 28 -14.89 -1.85 -12.01
CA LYS A 28 -15.28 -0.86 -13.02
C LYS A 28 -16.38 -1.37 -13.96
N GLN A 29 -16.32 -2.63 -14.40
CA GLN A 29 -17.35 -3.23 -15.23
C GLN A 29 -18.74 -3.22 -14.58
N TYR A 30 -18.78 -3.27 -13.25
CA TYR A 30 -20.03 -3.18 -12.47
C TYR A 30 -20.38 -1.73 -12.06
N GLY A 31 -19.71 -0.73 -12.62
CA GLY A 31 -19.97 0.68 -12.31
C GLY A 31 -19.52 1.13 -10.93
N ILE A 32 -18.64 0.35 -10.28
CA ILE A 32 -18.08 0.67 -8.96
C ILE A 32 -16.93 1.63 -9.13
N LYS A 33 -16.94 2.74 -8.40
CA LYS A 33 -15.82 3.67 -8.37
C LYS A 33 -14.67 3.08 -7.56
N VAL A 34 -13.51 2.99 -8.20
CA VAL A 34 -12.31 2.37 -7.63
C VAL A 34 -11.33 3.40 -7.10
N TYR A 35 -10.79 3.15 -5.93
CA TYR A 35 -9.64 3.85 -5.35
C TYR A 35 -8.56 2.80 -5.07
N ILE A 36 -7.36 3.00 -5.58
CA ILE A 36 -6.23 2.13 -5.28
C ILE A 36 -5.33 2.84 -4.30
N CYS A 37 -5.12 2.21 -3.14
CA CYS A 37 -4.26 2.74 -2.10
C CYS A 37 -2.83 2.21 -2.25
N SER A 38 -1.85 3.05 -1.91
CA SER A 38 -0.47 2.58 -1.78
C SER A 38 -0.37 1.50 -0.69
N VAL A 39 0.53 0.56 -0.88
CA VAL A 39 0.98 -0.32 0.19
C VAL A 39 1.75 0.53 1.20
N LEU A 40 1.52 0.27 2.49
CA LEU A 40 2.20 1.00 3.57
C LEU A 40 3.71 0.72 3.57
N PRO A 41 4.52 1.66 4.09
CA PRO A 41 5.95 1.43 4.28
C PRO A 41 6.19 0.19 5.16
N ALA A 42 7.13 -0.65 4.78
CA ALA A 42 7.59 -1.77 5.58
C ALA A 42 9.08 -1.95 5.35
N LYS A 43 9.88 -1.55 6.33
CA LYS A 43 11.33 -1.63 6.22
C LYS A 43 11.83 -3.05 6.33
N ASP A 44 11.21 -3.82 7.21
CA ASP A 44 11.62 -5.17 7.53
C ASP A 44 10.43 -6.01 8.01
N PHE A 45 10.59 -7.32 7.93
CA PHE A 45 9.69 -8.27 8.57
C PHE A 45 10.47 -8.98 9.68
N PRO A 46 10.21 -8.68 10.97
CA PRO A 46 10.95 -9.30 12.08
C PRO A 46 10.94 -10.83 12.05
N TRP A 47 9.88 -11.41 11.49
CA TRP A 47 9.72 -12.87 11.33
C TRP A 47 10.34 -13.43 10.05
N SER A 48 10.77 -12.59 9.13
CA SER A 48 11.36 -13.02 7.84
C SER A 48 12.32 -11.95 7.29
N PRO A 49 13.50 -11.81 7.88
CA PRO A 49 14.39 -10.65 7.65
C PRO A 49 15.02 -10.58 6.24
N ASN A 50 14.91 -11.63 5.42
CA ASN A 50 15.58 -11.68 4.11
C ASN A 50 14.68 -11.29 2.92
N LEU A 51 13.48 -10.76 3.15
CA LEU A 51 12.51 -10.49 2.09
C LEU A 51 12.62 -9.11 1.45
N ASP A 52 13.42 -8.20 2.01
CA ASP A 52 13.59 -6.81 1.54
C ASP A 52 12.26 -6.14 1.16
N PRO A 53 11.33 -5.98 2.13
CA PRO A 53 10.02 -5.42 1.83
C PRO A 53 10.08 -3.96 1.39
N ALA A 54 11.04 -3.18 1.87
CA ALA A 54 11.13 -1.75 1.59
C ALA A 54 11.20 -1.47 0.08
N ASN A 55 12.12 -2.12 -0.64
CA ASN A 55 12.25 -1.94 -2.07
C ASN A 55 11.05 -2.51 -2.84
N LYS A 56 10.54 -3.67 -2.41
CA LYS A 56 9.37 -4.28 -3.05
C LYS A 56 8.13 -3.41 -2.95
N VAL A 57 7.90 -2.79 -1.80
CA VAL A 57 6.79 -1.84 -1.59
C VAL A 57 6.93 -0.63 -2.51
N ILE A 58 8.12 -0.05 -2.61
CA ILE A 58 8.35 1.10 -3.49
C ILE A 58 8.04 0.73 -4.95
N ILE A 59 8.59 -0.37 -5.44
CA ILE A 59 8.37 -0.84 -6.82
C ILE A 59 6.88 -1.08 -7.09
N LEU A 60 6.19 -1.79 -6.19
CA LEU A 60 4.76 -2.04 -6.33
C LEU A 60 3.96 -0.75 -6.34
N ASN A 61 4.24 0.18 -5.45
CA ASN A 61 3.55 1.46 -5.38
C ASN A 61 3.74 2.32 -6.64
N GLU A 62 4.92 2.30 -7.25
CA GLU A 62 5.16 2.97 -8.54
C GLU A 62 4.30 2.34 -9.66
N ILE A 63 4.25 1.03 -9.74
CA ILE A 63 3.42 0.30 -10.71
C ILE A 63 1.93 0.64 -10.52
N LEU A 64 1.44 0.62 -9.27
CA LEU A 64 0.05 0.95 -8.96
C LEU A 64 -0.29 2.40 -9.30
N LYS A 65 0.60 3.33 -9.01
CA LYS A 65 0.43 4.75 -9.30
C LYS A 65 0.36 5.02 -10.80
N ASP A 66 1.25 4.41 -11.58
CA ASP A 66 1.26 4.51 -13.04
C ASP A 66 -0.01 3.93 -13.66
N TYR A 67 -0.45 2.76 -13.18
CA TYR A 67 -1.71 2.16 -13.61
C TYR A 67 -2.91 3.07 -13.31
N CYS A 68 -2.98 3.65 -12.12
CA CYS A 68 -4.04 4.58 -11.75
C CYS A 68 -4.09 5.79 -12.69
N PHE A 69 -2.94 6.37 -12.97
CA PHE A 69 -2.83 7.51 -13.88
C PHE A 69 -3.32 7.17 -15.30
N LYS A 70 -2.92 6.02 -15.83
CA LYS A 70 -3.30 5.58 -17.18
C LYS A 70 -4.77 5.21 -17.32
N ASN A 71 -5.43 4.83 -16.23
CA ASN A 71 -6.80 4.32 -16.24
C ASN A 71 -7.82 5.24 -15.56
N ASP A 72 -7.43 6.49 -15.26
CA ASP A 72 -8.27 7.48 -14.59
C ASP A 72 -8.85 6.97 -13.27
N ILE A 73 -8.00 6.31 -12.47
CA ILE A 73 -8.32 5.79 -11.15
C ILE A 73 -7.64 6.66 -10.10
N VAL A 74 -8.31 6.92 -9.00
CA VAL A 74 -7.73 7.70 -7.90
C VAL A 74 -6.70 6.86 -7.15
N TYR A 75 -5.45 7.31 -7.14
CA TYR A 75 -4.39 6.75 -6.31
C TYR A 75 -4.38 7.43 -4.93
N VAL A 76 -4.44 6.65 -3.86
CA VAL A 76 -4.45 7.14 -2.47
C VAL A 76 -3.08 6.90 -1.86
N ASP A 77 -2.32 7.95 -1.65
CA ASP A 77 -0.94 7.89 -1.19
C ASP A 77 -0.83 7.90 0.34
N TYR A 78 -0.98 6.74 0.96
CA TYR A 78 -0.65 6.54 2.37
C TYR A 78 0.86 6.52 2.61
N TYR A 79 1.62 5.94 1.66
CA TYR A 79 3.05 5.70 1.82
C TYR A 79 3.81 6.98 2.17
N SER A 80 3.62 8.04 1.39
CA SER A 80 4.35 9.30 1.61
C SER A 80 4.03 9.97 2.94
N LYS A 81 2.86 9.71 3.51
CA LYS A 81 2.44 10.31 4.79
C LYS A 81 2.94 9.53 6.01
N MET A 82 3.23 8.25 5.84
CA MET A 82 3.53 7.34 6.95
C MET A 82 4.97 6.85 6.96
N ASN A 83 5.76 7.16 5.91
CA ASN A 83 7.15 6.77 5.75
C ASN A 83 8.05 7.55 6.73
N ASP A 84 8.97 6.84 7.38
CA ASP A 84 10.00 7.38 8.28
C ASP A 84 11.19 8.05 7.55
N GLY A 85 11.20 8.01 6.22
CA GLY A 85 12.31 8.47 5.37
C GLY A 85 13.32 7.37 5.00
N ASN A 86 13.18 6.18 5.58
CA ASN A 86 14.05 5.02 5.34
C ASN A 86 13.29 3.76 4.87
N GLY A 87 12.07 3.95 4.37
CA GLY A 87 11.24 2.88 3.82
C GLY A 87 10.38 2.13 4.84
N GLY A 88 10.38 2.53 6.10
CA GLY A 88 9.57 1.95 7.17
C GLY A 88 8.43 2.84 7.64
N LEU A 89 7.51 2.27 8.41
CA LEU A 89 6.54 3.03 9.19
C LEU A 89 7.26 3.79 10.32
N LYS A 90 6.78 4.98 10.64
CA LYS A 90 7.33 5.76 11.77
C LYS A 90 7.12 5.02 13.09
N VAL A 91 8.21 4.81 13.82
CA VAL A 91 8.24 4.19 15.15
C VAL A 91 8.65 5.27 16.16
N PRO A 92 7.97 5.40 17.29
CA PRO A 92 6.77 4.67 17.76
C PRO A 92 5.45 5.27 17.29
N GLU A 93 5.47 6.30 16.43
CA GLU A 93 4.29 7.09 16.09
C GLU A 93 3.17 6.24 15.47
N TYR A 94 3.49 5.39 14.48
CA TYR A 94 2.48 4.66 13.70
C TYR A 94 2.54 3.15 13.84
N THR A 95 3.60 2.61 14.44
CA THR A 95 3.78 1.18 14.71
C THR A 95 4.73 0.97 15.88
N SER A 96 4.88 -0.26 16.36
CA SER A 96 5.83 -0.62 17.42
C SER A 96 7.13 -1.19 16.85
N GLU A 97 8.21 -1.13 17.63
CA GLU A 97 9.50 -1.74 17.30
C GLU A 97 9.45 -3.26 17.11
N ASN A 98 8.47 -3.90 17.73
CA ASN A 98 8.29 -5.36 17.64
C ASN A 98 7.43 -5.78 16.44
N ASP A 99 6.73 -4.86 15.79
CA ASP A 99 5.83 -5.13 14.68
C ASP A 99 6.40 -4.63 13.34
N LEU A 100 6.63 -3.34 13.21
CA LEU A 100 7.16 -2.63 12.04
C LEU A 100 6.24 -2.63 10.81
N VAL A 101 5.09 -3.28 10.85
CA VAL A 101 4.21 -3.51 9.68
C VAL A 101 2.78 -3.05 9.90
N HIS A 102 2.21 -3.33 11.07
CA HIS A 102 0.81 -3.02 11.36
C HIS A 102 0.67 -1.63 11.98
N PRO A 103 -0.18 -0.75 11.42
CA PRO A 103 -0.43 0.56 12.01
C PRO A 103 -1.13 0.43 13.38
N ASN A 104 -0.77 1.33 14.29
CA ASN A 104 -1.52 1.57 15.52
C ASN A 104 -2.69 2.55 15.26
N SER A 105 -3.40 2.96 16.32
CA SER A 105 -4.53 3.90 16.22
C SER A 105 -4.16 5.22 15.55
N ASP A 106 -2.99 5.77 15.82
CA ASP A 106 -2.54 7.04 15.24
C ASP A 106 -2.21 6.87 13.74
N GLY A 107 -1.62 5.73 13.36
CA GLY A 107 -1.42 5.37 11.96
C GLY A 107 -2.74 5.26 11.21
N TYR A 108 -3.75 4.61 11.78
CA TYR A 108 -5.09 4.56 11.17
C TYR A 108 -5.76 5.92 11.07
N ALA A 109 -5.59 6.82 12.04
CA ALA A 109 -6.12 8.18 11.96
C ALA A 109 -5.52 8.97 10.78
N VAL A 110 -4.23 8.80 10.51
CA VAL A 110 -3.59 9.37 9.31
C VAL A 110 -4.20 8.78 8.03
N MET A 111 -4.37 7.46 7.95
CA MET A 111 -4.97 6.81 6.78
C MET A 111 -6.39 7.32 6.53
N GLU A 112 -7.22 7.43 7.58
CA GLU A 112 -8.57 7.99 7.48
C GLU A 112 -8.55 9.40 6.90
N SER A 113 -7.70 10.27 7.41
CA SER A 113 -7.56 11.64 6.90
C SER A 113 -7.20 11.69 5.41
N VAL A 114 -6.30 10.79 4.97
CA VAL A 114 -5.86 10.73 3.57
C VAL A 114 -6.96 10.24 2.65
N ILE A 115 -7.64 9.14 3.00
CA ILE A 115 -8.71 8.58 2.16
C ILE A 115 -9.93 9.52 2.07
N LEU A 116 -10.31 10.16 3.17
CA LEU A 116 -11.42 11.12 3.17
C LEU A 116 -11.15 12.31 2.22
N LYS A 117 -9.92 12.79 2.17
CA LYS A 117 -9.53 13.84 1.22
C LYS A 117 -9.61 13.35 -0.23
N ALA A 118 -9.20 12.12 -0.50
CA ALA A 118 -9.27 11.54 -1.83
C ALA A 118 -10.73 11.35 -2.29
N ILE A 119 -11.60 10.84 -1.42
CA ILE A 119 -13.03 10.67 -1.69
C ILE A 119 -13.71 12.02 -1.97
N LYS A 120 -13.45 13.03 -1.15
CA LYS A 120 -14.02 14.39 -1.32
C LYS A 120 -13.59 15.05 -2.63
N LYS A 121 -12.36 14.83 -3.10
CA LYS A 121 -11.88 15.37 -4.39
C LYS A 121 -12.43 14.60 -5.59
N GLY A 122 -12.77 13.35 -5.42
CA GLY A 122 -13.30 12.49 -6.47
C GLY A 122 -14.81 12.58 -6.69
N PHE A 123 -15.47 13.43 -5.96
CA PHE A 123 -16.85 13.82 -6.14
C PHE A 123 -16.90 15.32 -6.55
#